data_2eca2d4076b8dd767a83c586884db200
#
_entry.id   2eca2d4076b8dd767a83c586884db200
#
_cell.length_a   1.000
_cell.length_b   1.000
_cell.length_c   1.000
_cell.angle_alpha   90.00
_cell.angle_beta   90.00
_cell.angle_gamma   90.00
#
_symmetry.space_group_name_H-M   'P 1'
#
loop_
_entity.id
_entity.type
_entity.pdbx_description
1 polymer ?
#
loop_
_entity_poly.entity_id
_entity_poly.type
_entity_poly.pdbx_seq_one_letter_code
_entity_poly.pdbx_strand_id
1 'polypeptide(L)'
;MNHPINMSITPNLAIISQRVLTPKGERPAAILIQEEKIMDIVSISEIPSDCPVEDMKNDVVMPGLVDTHVHINEPGRTDWEGFETATKAAAAGGITTLVDMPLNCIPVTTTVDALNHKIAATKNQLWVDCGFYGGLIPDNLQDIESLADAGVLGFKAFLSHSGIDEFPNINEKYLREALPIFANKEIPVLVHAELENDATQSEDHSTYKSFQDSRPKSWENNAVKLLIQLSKEFDARIHIVHLSSADILAEIAQTRNDGYPISVETCPHYLHFSSEHISDGDTRFKCAPPIWESDNKEKLWSGLENGLINFITSDHSPCTAELKNLEVG
;
A
#
# COMPACT_ATOMS: atom_id res chain seq x y z
N MET A 1 31.73 9.54 13.84
CA MET A 1 32.81 9.94 12.91
C MET A 1 32.32 11.18 12.21
N ASN A 2 32.96 12.34 12.45
CA ASN A 2 32.64 13.59 11.78
C ASN A 2 33.19 13.50 10.37
N HIS A 3 32.35 13.37 9.35
CA HIS A 3 32.78 13.60 7.98
C HIS A 3 32.99 15.10 7.81
N PRO A 4 34.16 15.56 7.30
CA PRO A 4 34.34 16.94 6.99
C PRO A 4 33.39 17.34 5.87
N ILE A 5 32.58 18.37 6.09
CA ILE A 5 31.74 18.99 5.08
C ILE A 5 32.67 19.45 3.94
N ASN A 6 32.42 18.89 2.76
CA ASN A 6 33.18 19.31 1.55
C ASN A 6 32.74 20.74 1.18
N MET A 7 33.56 21.73 1.50
CA MET A 7 33.27 23.16 1.45
C MET A 7 33.07 23.75 0.04
N SER A 8 32.66 22.98 -0.96
CA SER A 8 32.44 23.46 -2.33
C SER A 8 30.97 23.55 -2.78
N ILE A 9 30.03 23.13 -1.94
CA ILE A 9 28.62 23.16 -2.31
C ILE A 9 27.84 23.87 -1.22
N THR A 10 27.34 25.08 -1.53
CA THR A 10 26.49 25.87 -0.63
C THR A 10 25.02 25.40 -0.79
N PRO A 11 24.30 25.14 0.30
CA PRO A 11 22.86 24.83 0.20
C PRO A 11 22.11 26.02 -0.37
N ASN A 12 21.13 25.77 -1.23
CA ASN A 12 20.33 26.83 -1.83
C ASN A 12 19.04 27.13 -1.05
N LEU A 13 18.73 26.31 -0.03
CA LEU A 13 17.61 26.51 0.89
C LEU A 13 17.90 25.81 2.23
N ALA A 14 17.48 26.43 3.32
CA ALA A 14 17.37 25.80 4.64
C ALA A 14 15.93 25.89 5.14
N ILE A 15 15.33 24.75 5.46
CA ILE A 15 14.01 24.69 6.14
C ILE A 15 14.28 24.50 7.63
N ILE A 16 13.78 25.40 8.47
CA ILE A 16 13.94 25.31 9.91
C ILE A 16 12.61 25.11 10.63
N SER A 17 12.65 24.36 11.73
CA SER A 17 11.53 24.25 12.67
C SER A 17 12.04 23.92 14.08
N GLN A 18 11.22 24.26 15.07
CA GLN A 18 11.39 23.78 16.45
C GLN A 18 11.08 22.28 16.57
N ARG A 19 10.42 21.67 15.56
CA ARG A 19 9.89 20.31 15.58
C ARG A 19 10.23 19.57 14.28
N VAL A 20 11.52 19.30 14.04
CA VAL A 20 11.97 18.48 12.91
C VAL A 20 12.04 17.03 13.35
N LEU A 21 11.31 16.14 12.67
CA LEU A 21 11.38 14.70 12.89
C LEU A 21 12.64 14.13 12.24
N THR A 22 13.54 13.58 13.06
CA THR A 22 14.82 13.02 12.61
C THR A 22 14.95 11.57 13.10
N PRO A 23 15.92 10.79 12.58
CA PRO A 23 16.22 9.45 13.13
C PRO A 23 16.55 9.44 14.65
N LYS A 24 16.87 10.62 15.22
CA LYS A 24 17.15 10.78 16.66
C LYS A 24 15.95 11.34 17.44
N GLY A 25 14.78 11.34 16.85
CA GLY A 25 13.56 11.90 17.40
C GLY A 25 13.27 13.35 16.96
N GLU A 26 12.21 13.92 17.49
CA GLU A 26 11.78 15.30 17.23
C GLU A 26 12.69 16.28 17.96
N ARG A 27 13.20 17.30 17.24
CA ARG A 27 14.06 18.34 17.82
C ARG A 27 14.09 19.59 16.95
N PRO A 28 14.49 20.75 17.51
CA PRO A 28 14.85 21.93 16.71
C PRO A 28 16.02 21.60 15.76
N ALA A 29 15.85 21.90 14.47
CA ALA A 29 16.90 21.66 13.49
C ALA A 29 16.69 22.51 12.21
N ALA A 30 17.72 22.54 11.37
CA ALA A 30 17.70 23.04 10.02
C ALA A 30 17.97 21.90 9.03
N ILE A 31 17.13 21.77 8.01
CA ILE A 31 17.32 20.85 6.90
C ILE A 31 17.96 21.66 5.77
N LEU A 32 19.20 21.33 5.43
CA LEU A 32 19.93 21.98 4.34
C LEU A 32 19.64 21.27 3.03
N ILE A 33 19.20 22.02 2.02
CA ILE A 33 18.79 21.50 0.72
C ILE A 33 19.68 22.12 -0.36
N GLN A 34 20.12 21.27 -1.28
CA GLN A 34 20.80 21.68 -2.50
C GLN A 34 20.09 21.03 -3.68
N GLU A 35 19.57 21.84 -4.58
CA GLU A 35 18.72 21.39 -5.67
C GLU A 35 17.51 20.60 -5.11
N GLU A 36 17.38 19.31 -5.41
CA GLU A 36 16.28 18.45 -4.96
C GLU A 36 16.69 17.45 -3.87
N LYS A 37 17.85 17.69 -3.20
CA LYS A 37 18.41 16.75 -2.22
C LYS A 37 18.63 17.38 -0.86
N ILE A 38 18.29 16.65 0.18
CA ILE A 38 18.72 16.97 1.55
C ILE A 38 20.21 16.67 1.66
N MET A 39 20.99 17.71 1.94
CA MET A 39 22.43 17.60 2.16
C MET A 39 22.77 17.16 3.58
N ASP A 40 22.12 17.80 4.57
CA ASP A 40 22.36 17.52 5.99
C ASP A 40 21.20 18.04 6.85
N ILE A 41 21.15 17.59 8.11
CA ILE A 41 20.24 18.07 9.15
C ILE A 41 21.10 18.56 10.33
N VAL A 42 21.23 19.87 10.44
CA VAL A 42 22.16 20.54 11.36
C VAL A 42 21.42 21.34 12.43
N SER A 43 22.15 21.92 13.37
CA SER A 43 21.59 22.91 14.31
C SER A 43 21.26 24.20 13.55
N ILE A 44 20.24 24.94 14.00
CA ILE A 44 19.83 26.21 13.36
C ILE A 44 20.99 27.23 13.31
N SER A 45 21.90 27.21 14.27
CA SER A 45 23.07 28.05 14.33
C SER A 45 24.18 27.70 13.32
N GLU A 46 24.09 26.57 12.64
CA GLU A 46 25.08 26.08 11.68
C GLU A 46 24.68 26.38 10.21
N ILE A 47 23.56 27.08 10.01
CA ILE A 47 23.16 27.52 8.67
C ILE A 47 24.16 28.51 8.09
N PRO A 48 24.63 28.29 6.84
CA PRO A 48 25.47 29.29 6.17
C PRO A 48 24.77 30.64 6.06
N SER A 49 25.53 31.74 6.26
CA SER A 49 24.98 33.10 6.36
C SER A 49 24.31 33.62 5.09
N ASP A 50 24.64 33.02 3.95
CA ASP A 50 24.11 33.35 2.62
C ASP A 50 23.00 32.37 2.15
N CYS A 51 22.66 31.37 2.96
CA CYS A 51 21.61 30.42 2.65
C CYS A 51 20.21 31.00 2.92
N PRO A 52 19.30 31.03 1.95
CA PRO A 52 17.90 31.37 2.19
C PRO A 52 17.27 30.45 3.23
N VAL A 53 16.44 31.01 4.12
CA VAL A 53 15.81 30.26 5.21
C VAL A 53 14.29 30.38 5.10
N GLU A 54 13.62 29.22 5.15
CA GLU A 54 12.19 29.10 5.33
C GLU A 54 11.90 28.63 6.77
N ASP A 55 11.23 29.47 7.55
CA ASP A 55 10.97 29.22 8.97
C ASP A 55 9.56 28.71 9.21
N MET A 56 9.44 27.41 9.48
CA MET A 56 8.21 26.71 9.81
C MET A 56 7.80 26.88 11.29
N LYS A 57 8.57 27.60 12.07
CA LYS A 57 8.31 27.90 13.50
C LYS A 57 8.06 26.64 14.34
N ASN A 58 6.81 26.39 14.75
CA ASN A 58 6.40 25.24 15.56
C ASN A 58 5.70 24.14 14.75
N ASP A 59 5.59 24.30 13.45
CA ASP A 59 5.02 23.24 12.62
C ASP A 59 5.95 22.04 12.56
N VAL A 60 5.40 20.85 12.58
CA VAL A 60 6.19 19.62 12.45
C VAL A 60 6.69 19.51 11.01
N VAL A 61 8.01 19.42 10.86
CA VAL A 61 8.64 19.12 9.58
C VAL A 61 9.11 17.68 9.60
N MET A 62 8.60 16.89 8.67
CA MET A 62 8.86 15.45 8.58
C MET A 62 8.99 15.03 7.11
N PRO A 63 9.57 13.84 6.82
CA PRO A 63 9.52 13.29 5.47
C PRO A 63 8.07 13.18 4.98
N GLY A 64 7.86 13.39 3.68
CA GLY A 64 6.56 13.16 3.07
C GLY A 64 6.13 11.71 3.25
N LEU A 65 4.82 11.49 3.34
CA LEU A 65 4.27 10.14 3.47
C LEU A 65 4.45 9.36 2.16
N VAL A 66 4.60 8.05 2.30
CA VAL A 66 4.65 7.10 1.18
C VAL A 66 3.42 6.20 1.29
N ASP A 67 2.58 6.18 0.25
CA ASP A 67 1.44 5.28 0.15
C ASP A 67 1.71 4.23 -0.92
N THR A 68 1.97 3.03 -0.49
CA THR A 68 2.36 1.93 -1.37
C THR A 68 1.19 1.10 -1.88
N HIS A 69 -0.06 1.54 -1.66
CA HIS A 69 -1.23 0.80 -2.11
C HIS A 69 -2.33 1.76 -2.55
N VAL A 70 -2.33 2.10 -3.84
CA VAL A 70 -3.37 2.91 -4.47
C VAL A 70 -3.80 2.29 -5.80
N HIS A 71 -5.02 2.54 -6.22
CA HIS A 71 -5.55 2.12 -7.50
C HIS A 71 -5.90 3.36 -8.34
N ILE A 72 -4.99 3.75 -9.24
CA ILE A 72 -5.23 4.82 -10.21
C ILE A 72 -5.75 4.17 -11.50
N ASN A 73 -6.94 4.57 -11.92
CA ASN A 73 -7.71 3.86 -12.94
C ASN A 73 -7.31 4.24 -14.38
N GLU A 74 -6.17 4.88 -14.56
CA GLU A 74 -5.61 5.29 -15.83
C GLU A 74 -4.41 4.38 -16.22
N PRO A 75 -4.35 4.00 -17.51
CA PRO A 75 -5.28 4.26 -18.61
C PRO A 75 -6.58 3.45 -18.52
N GLY A 76 -7.57 3.85 -19.30
CA GLY A 76 -8.76 3.04 -19.64
C GLY A 76 -10.00 3.25 -18.80
N ARG A 77 -9.87 3.67 -17.53
CA ARG A 77 -10.99 4.03 -16.62
C ARG A 77 -10.76 5.37 -15.94
N THR A 78 -10.21 6.33 -16.65
CA THR A 78 -9.84 7.67 -16.14
C THR A 78 -11.07 8.47 -15.62
N ASP A 79 -12.27 8.10 -16.01
CA ASP A 79 -13.53 8.63 -15.47
C ASP A 79 -13.74 8.23 -13.98
N TRP A 80 -13.13 7.15 -13.49
CA TRP A 80 -13.12 6.82 -12.06
C TRP A 80 -12.11 7.68 -11.32
N GLU A 81 -10.89 7.75 -11.80
CA GLU A 81 -9.83 8.68 -11.40
C GLU A 81 -8.60 8.51 -12.30
N GLY A 82 -7.94 9.64 -12.65
CA GLY A 82 -6.68 9.66 -13.40
C GLY A 82 -5.48 10.09 -12.54
N PHE A 83 -4.28 10.01 -13.12
CA PHE A 83 -3.02 10.35 -12.43
C PHE A 83 -2.98 11.80 -11.94
N GLU A 84 -3.51 12.76 -12.72
CA GLU A 84 -3.50 14.17 -12.31
C GLU A 84 -4.28 14.40 -11.03
N THR A 85 -5.49 13.88 -10.93
CA THR A 85 -6.37 14.07 -9.77
C THR A 85 -5.89 13.30 -8.56
N ALA A 86 -5.49 12.04 -8.73
CA ALA A 86 -4.98 11.20 -7.66
C ALA A 86 -3.71 11.79 -7.03
N THR A 87 -2.74 12.20 -7.86
CA THR A 87 -1.46 12.73 -7.37
C THR A 87 -1.60 14.14 -6.76
N LYS A 88 -2.54 14.96 -7.23
CA LYS A 88 -2.92 16.22 -6.56
C LYS A 88 -3.53 15.98 -5.18
N ALA A 89 -4.44 15.02 -5.06
CA ALA A 89 -5.05 14.65 -3.79
C ALA A 89 -3.99 14.11 -2.82
N ALA A 90 -3.09 13.27 -3.28
CA ALA A 90 -1.95 12.77 -2.52
C ALA A 90 -1.07 13.92 -1.98
N ALA A 91 -0.65 14.85 -2.85
CA ALA A 91 0.14 16.01 -2.46
C ALA A 91 -0.58 16.87 -1.41
N ALA A 92 -1.89 17.11 -1.58
CA ALA A 92 -2.70 17.84 -0.61
C ALA A 92 -2.80 17.13 0.75
N GLY A 93 -2.71 15.79 0.76
CA GLY A 93 -2.69 14.96 1.98
C GLY A 93 -1.29 14.79 2.60
N GLY A 94 -0.25 15.40 2.02
CA GLY A 94 1.14 15.27 2.51
C GLY A 94 1.84 13.98 2.07
N ILE A 95 1.29 13.26 1.10
CA ILE A 95 1.91 12.10 0.46
C ILE A 95 2.79 12.61 -0.67
N THR A 96 4.04 12.17 -0.71
CA THR A 96 5.03 12.58 -1.72
C THR A 96 5.40 11.44 -2.68
N THR A 97 5.00 10.23 -2.37
CA THR A 97 5.26 9.05 -3.20
C THR A 97 4.09 8.10 -3.14
N LEU A 98 3.61 7.66 -4.31
CA LEU A 98 2.58 6.64 -4.47
C LEU A 98 3.17 5.39 -5.13
N VAL A 99 2.59 4.22 -4.85
CA VAL A 99 2.81 3.03 -5.69
C VAL A 99 1.46 2.50 -6.15
N ASP A 100 1.25 2.55 -7.47
CA ASP A 100 -0.01 2.20 -8.10
C ASP A 100 -0.10 0.69 -8.38
N MET A 101 -1.26 0.13 -8.06
CA MET A 101 -1.58 -1.28 -8.27
C MET A 101 -1.82 -1.61 -9.75
N PRO A 102 -1.63 -2.89 -10.16
CA PRO A 102 -1.64 -3.27 -11.57
C PRO A 102 -3.03 -3.42 -12.17
N LEU A 103 -4.09 -3.25 -11.40
CA LEU A 103 -5.48 -3.50 -11.81
C LEU A 103 -6.33 -2.24 -11.70
N ASN A 104 -7.56 -2.34 -12.18
CA ASN A 104 -8.53 -1.27 -12.45
C ASN A 104 -8.19 -0.39 -13.66
N CYS A 105 -6.92 -0.26 -14.07
CA CYS A 105 -6.55 0.30 -15.37
C CYS A 105 -6.79 -0.70 -16.52
N ILE A 106 -6.87 -0.23 -17.75
CA ILE A 106 -6.97 -1.04 -18.98
C ILE A 106 -5.94 -0.55 -19.99
N PRO A 107 -4.97 -1.41 -20.40
CA PRO A 107 -4.76 -2.79 -19.95
C PRO A 107 -4.27 -2.88 -18.50
N VAL A 108 -4.57 -3.99 -17.82
CA VAL A 108 -3.98 -4.32 -16.51
C VAL A 108 -2.46 -4.54 -16.66
N THR A 109 -1.66 -4.17 -15.65
CA THR A 109 -0.19 -4.14 -15.75
C THR A 109 0.41 -5.53 -15.55
N THR A 110 0.21 -6.42 -16.51
CA THR A 110 0.66 -7.83 -16.46
C THR A 110 1.74 -8.16 -17.49
N THR A 111 2.11 -7.20 -18.34
CA THR A 111 3.17 -7.30 -19.35
C THR A 111 3.98 -6.00 -19.40
N VAL A 112 5.18 -6.04 -19.98
CA VAL A 112 6.03 -4.86 -20.19
C VAL A 112 5.33 -3.82 -21.07
N ASP A 113 4.58 -4.25 -22.09
CA ASP A 113 3.83 -3.32 -22.94
C ASP A 113 2.73 -2.59 -22.16
N ALA A 114 1.99 -3.29 -21.28
CA ALA A 114 1.00 -2.67 -20.43
C ALA A 114 1.64 -1.68 -19.43
N LEU A 115 2.80 -2.01 -18.86
CA LEU A 115 3.57 -1.09 -18.03
C LEU A 115 3.98 0.17 -18.81
N ASN A 116 4.47 0.00 -20.03
CA ASN A 116 4.85 1.13 -20.89
C ASN A 116 3.65 2.03 -21.23
N HIS A 117 2.47 1.45 -21.46
CA HIS A 117 1.24 2.23 -21.67
C HIS A 117 0.88 3.03 -20.40
N LYS A 118 0.97 2.42 -19.23
CA LYS A 118 0.74 3.10 -17.95
C LYS A 118 1.74 4.23 -17.71
N ILE A 119 3.03 3.99 -17.91
CA ILE A 119 4.08 5.02 -17.80
C ILE A 119 3.83 6.17 -18.80
N ALA A 120 3.42 5.86 -20.04
CA ALA A 120 3.10 6.91 -21.02
C ALA A 120 1.90 7.79 -20.58
N ALA A 121 0.93 7.21 -19.89
CA ALA A 121 -0.23 7.94 -19.36
C ALA A 121 0.16 8.92 -18.23
N THR A 122 1.26 8.71 -17.51
CA THR A 122 1.68 9.64 -16.46
C THR A 122 2.32 10.93 -16.97
N LYS A 123 2.60 11.03 -18.26
CA LYS A 123 3.38 12.14 -18.81
C LYS A 123 2.69 13.49 -18.56
N ASN A 124 3.40 14.38 -17.84
CA ASN A 124 2.95 15.73 -17.44
C ASN A 124 1.71 15.73 -16.52
N GLN A 125 1.41 14.63 -15.84
CA GLN A 125 0.26 14.51 -14.95
C GLN A 125 0.63 14.37 -13.47
N LEU A 126 1.86 13.95 -13.17
CA LEU A 126 2.26 13.65 -11.80
C LEU A 126 2.59 14.92 -10.99
N TRP A 127 2.06 14.98 -9.78
CA TRP A 127 2.34 16.00 -8.75
C TRP A 127 3.21 15.47 -7.61
N VAL A 128 3.33 14.14 -7.53
CA VAL A 128 4.20 13.41 -6.60
C VAL A 128 4.85 12.25 -7.35
N ASP A 129 5.88 11.64 -6.77
CA ASP A 129 6.50 10.46 -7.35
C ASP A 129 5.53 9.28 -7.41
N CYS A 130 5.61 8.49 -8.49
CA CYS A 130 4.75 7.35 -8.68
C CYS A 130 5.54 6.13 -9.15
N GLY A 131 5.51 5.06 -8.35
CA GLY A 131 5.96 3.73 -8.72
C GLY A 131 4.82 2.82 -9.15
N PHE A 132 5.14 1.62 -9.66
CA PHE A 132 4.16 0.69 -10.20
C PHE A 132 4.42 -0.74 -9.74
N TYR A 133 3.34 -1.48 -9.50
CA TYR A 133 3.37 -2.93 -9.35
C TYR A 133 2.99 -3.63 -10.65
N GLY A 134 3.56 -4.83 -10.86
CA GLY A 134 3.10 -5.79 -11.85
C GLY A 134 1.99 -6.68 -11.28
N GLY A 135 1.24 -7.34 -12.15
CA GLY A 135 0.22 -8.30 -11.78
C GLY A 135 0.68 -9.74 -11.98
N LEU A 136 0.32 -10.62 -11.04
CA LEU A 136 0.39 -12.06 -11.19
C LEU A 136 -1.03 -12.60 -11.40
N ILE A 137 -1.31 -13.09 -12.59
CA ILE A 137 -2.59 -13.68 -13.01
C ILE A 137 -2.35 -15.06 -13.63
N PRO A 138 -3.39 -15.89 -13.86
CA PRO A 138 -3.23 -17.09 -14.67
C PRO A 138 -2.58 -16.79 -16.01
N ASP A 139 -1.70 -17.69 -16.46
CA ASP A 139 -1.07 -17.69 -17.79
C ASP A 139 -0.07 -16.55 -18.09
N ASN A 140 0.42 -15.76 -17.06
CA ASN A 140 1.45 -14.75 -17.29
C ASN A 140 2.80 -15.04 -16.60
N LEU A 141 3.06 -16.27 -16.20
CA LEU A 141 4.34 -16.66 -15.55
C LEU A 141 5.57 -16.31 -16.40
N GLN A 142 5.47 -16.41 -17.73
CA GLN A 142 6.53 -16.09 -18.68
C GLN A 142 6.85 -14.58 -18.73
N ASP A 143 5.95 -13.71 -18.28
CA ASP A 143 6.11 -12.26 -18.30
C ASP A 143 6.75 -11.71 -17.02
N ILE A 144 6.78 -12.49 -15.92
CA ILE A 144 7.20 -12.02 -14.59
C ILE A 144 8.63 -11.49 -14.61
N GLU A 145 9.58 -12.25 -15.18
CA GLU A 145 10.99 -11.85 -15.18
C GLU A 145 11.20 -10.55 -15.97
N SER A 146 10.61 -10.47 -17.17
CA SER A 146 10.74 -9.28 -18.01
C SER A 146 10.08 -8.05 -17.38
N LEU A 147 8.95 -8.23 -16.71
CA LEU A 147 8.24 -7.16 -16.03
C LEU A 147 9.01 -6.70 -14.76
N ALA A 148 9.63 -7.63 -14.02
CA ALA A 148 10.51 -7.33 -12.91
C ALA A 148 11.75 -6.53 -13.38
N ASP A 149 12.38 -6.95 -14.48
CA ASP A 149 13.54 -6.28 -15.07
C ASP A 149 13.18 -4.91 -15.66
N ALA A 150 11.91 -4.68 -16.02
CA ALA A 150 11.38 -3.38 -16.43
C ALA A 150 11.18 -2.40 -15.25
N GLY A 151 11.33 -2.87 -14.00
CA GLY A 151 11.41 -2.01 -12.81
C GLY A 151 10.12 -1.89 -12.00
N VAL A 152 9.18 -2.84 -12.12
CA VAL A 152 8.07 -2.90 -11.16
C VAL A 152 8.58 -3.23 -9.76
N LEU A 153 7.91 -2.68 -8.73
CA LEU A 153 8.37 -2.77 -7.35
C LEU A 153 7.94 -4.05 -6.62
N GLY A 154 7.06 -4.82 -7.23
CA GLY A 154 6.51 -6.07 -6.73
C GLY A 154 5.40 -6.56 -7.62
N PHE A 155 4.74 -7.66 -7.22
CA PHE A 155 3.64 -8.24 -7.99
C PHE A 155 2.41 -8.44 -7.12
N LYS A 156 1.28 -7.87 -7.54
CA LYS A 156 -0.03 -8.07 -6.90
C LYS A 156 -0.68 -9.35 -7.41
N ALA A 157 -1.25 -10.10 -6.48
CA ALA A 157 -2.07 -11.28 -6.76
C ALA A 157 -3.34 -11.29 -5.90
N PHE A 158 -4.36 -12.01 -6.36
CA PHE A 158 -5.60 -12.25 -5.64
C PHE A 158 -5.82 -13.75 -5.48
N LEU A 159 -6.26 -14.19 -4.30
CA LEU A 159 -6.67 -15.58 -4.04
C LEU A 159 -8.19 -15.76 -4.12
N SER A 160 -8.96 -14.68 -4.18
CA SER A 160 -10.39 -14.62 -4.48
C SER A 160 -10.62 -13.70 -5.68
N HIS A 161 -11.83 -13.64 -6.21
CA HIS A 161 -12.16 -12.80 -7.35
C HIS A 161 -11.83 -11.32 -7.07
N SER A 162 -11.09 -10.67 -7.97
CA SER A 162 -10.58 -9.30 -7.80
C SER A 162 -11.65 -8.20 -7.95
N GLY A 163 -12.82 -8.54 -8.46
CA GLY A 163 -13.88 -7.60 -8.83
C GLY A 163 -13.91 -7.23 -10.32
N ILE A 164 -12.87 -7.57 -11.09
CA ILE A 164 -12.80 -7.34 -12.53
C ILE A 164 -12.32 -8.58 -13.29
N ASP A 165 -12.90 -8.84 -14.45
CA ASP A 165 -12.56 -10.03 -15.25
C ASP A 165 -11.16 -9.97 -15.86
N GLU A 166 -10.63 -8.77 -16.10
CA GLU A 166 -9.30 -8.55 -16.68
C GLU A 166 -8.16 -8.92 -15.72
N PHE A 167 -8.46 -9.09 -14.42
CA PHE A 167 -7.48 -9.48 -13.42
C PHE A 167 -7.99 -10.69 -12.62
N PRO A 168 -8.02 -11.88 -13.23
CA PRO A 168 -8.50 -13.09 -12.58
C PRO A 168 -7.61 -13.50 -11.40
N ASN A 169 -8.21 -14.13 -10.40
CA ASN A 169 -7.49 -14.67 -9.25
C ASN A 169 -6.66 -15.89 -9.62
N ILE A 170 -5.64 -16.13 -8.80
CA ILE A 170 -4.79 -17.33 -8.85
C ILE A 170 -5.13 -18.28 -7.70
N ASN A 171 -4.57 -19.46 -7.75
CA ASN A 171 -4.65 -20.46 -6.70
C ASN A 171 -3.26 -20.84 -6.16
N GLU A 172 -3.22 -21.72 -5.16
CA GLU A 172 -1.97 -22.20 -4.57
C GLU A 172 -1.00 -22.78 -5.61
N LYS A 173 -1.50 -23.48 -6.63
CA LYS A 173 -0.66 -24.07 -7.69
C LYS A 173 0.14 -22.97 -8.42
N TYR A 174 -0.52 -21.88 -8.83
CA TYR A 174 0.14 -20.76 -9.49
C TYR A 174 1.15 -20.05 -8.58
N LEU A 175 0.82 -19.89 -7.29
CA LEU A 175 1.78 -19.35 -6.33
C LEU A 175 3.03 -20.22 -6.25
N ARG A 176 2.88 -21.53 -6.16
CA ARG A 176 4.01 -22.46 -6.10
C ARG A 176 4.89 -22.43 -7.35
N GLU A 177 4.33 -22.14 -8.50
CA GLU A 177 5.07 -21.97 -9.76
C GLU A 177 5.78 -20.59 -9.83
N ALA A 178 5.18 -19.53 -9.31
CA ALA A 178 5.69 -18.18 -9.35
C ALA A 178 6.71 -17.86 -8.24
N LEU A 179 6.53 -18.39 -7.02
CA LEU A 179 7.36 -18.04 -5.86
C LEU A 179 8.85 -18.30 -6.02
N PRO A 180 9.33 -19.38 -6.70
CA PRO A 180 10.75 -19.54 -6.99
C PRO A 180 11.33 -18.39 -7.83
N ILE A 181 10.55 -17.84 -8.77
CA ILE A 181 10.97 -16.70 -9.59
C ILE A 181 11.10 -15.46 -8.72
N PHE A 182 10.11 -15.18 -7.87
CA PHE A 182 10.13 -14.04 -6.95
C PHE A 182 11.26 -14.13 -5.92
N ALA A 183 11.51 -15.30 -5.36
CA ALA A 183 12.61 -15.53 -4.43
C ALA A 183 13.97 -15.27 -5.09
N ASN A 184 14.18 -15.78 -6.33
CA ASN A 184 15.42 -15.57 -7.10
C ASN A 184 15.65 -14.09 -7.48
N LYS A 185 14.57 -13.35 -7.78
CA LYS A 185 14.61 -11.90 -8.11
C LYS A 185 14.62 -11.01 -6.87
N GLU A 186 14.46 -11.57 -5.67
CA GLU A 186 14.30 -10.83 -4.41
C GLU A 186 13.17 -9.78 -4.45
N ILE A 187 12.14 -10.01 -5.26
CA ILE A 187 11.01 -9.11 -5.45
C ILE A 187 9.78 -9.59 -4.64
N PRO A 188 9.03 -8.72 -3.96
CA PRO A 188 7.88 -9.13 -3.17
C PRO A 188 6.66 -9.48 -4.02
N VAL A 189 5.89 -10.47 -3.55
CA VAL A 189 4.52 -10.70 -4.01
C VAL A 189 3.54 -10.18 -2.96
N LEU A 190 2.64 -9.30 -3.39
CA LEU A 190 1.60 -8.66 -2.58
C LEU A 190 0.29 -9.40 -2.81
N VAL A 191 -0.32 -9.92 -1.77
CA VAL A 191 -1.46 -10.83 -1.94
C VAL A 191 -2.71 -10.31 -1.23
N HIS A 192 -3.79 -10.14 -2.02
CA HIS A 192 -5.14 -10.07 -1.47
C HIS A 192 -5.49 -11.46 -0.94
N ALA A 193 -5.46 -11.59 0.36
CA ALA A 193 -5.45 -12.87 1.06
C ALA A 193 -6.85 -13.27 1.52
N GLU A 194 -7.71 -13.68 0.61
CA GLU A 194 -9.00 -14.30 0.93
C GLU A 194 -9.14 -15.62 0.15
N LEU A 195 -9.38 -16.73 0.86
CA LEU A 195 -9.71 -18.03 0.27
C LEU A 195 -11.18 -18.32 0.51
N GLU A 196 -11.95 -18.34 -0.57
CA GLU A 196 -13.36 -18.70 -0.54
C GLU A 196 -13.52 -20.14 -0.05
N ASN A 197 -14.34 -20.31 0.96
CA ASN A 197 -14.79 -21.62 1.44
C ASN A 197 -16.32 -21.62 1.51
N ASP A 198 -16.94 -22.69 2.05
CA ASP A 198 -18.39 -22.90 2.14
C ASP A 198 -19.11 -21.86 3.03
N ALA A 199 -18.79 -20.58 2.91
CA ALA A 199 -19.53 -19.52 3.58
C ALA A 199 -20.96 -19.49 3.08
N THR A 200 -21.88 -19.24 3.97
CA THR A 200 -23.30 -19.10 3.67
C THR A 200 -23.47 -17.92 2.70
N GLN A 201 -23.75 -18.21 1.45
CA GLN A 201 -24.20 -17.16 0.53
C GLN A 201 -25.57 -16.71 1.00
N SER A 202 -25.62 -15.58 1.68
CA SER A 202 -26.87 -14.89 1.93
C SER A 202 -27.32 -14.26 0.62
N GLU A 203 -28.55 -14.51 0.19
CA GLU A 203 -29.16 -13.80 -0.94
C GLU A 203 -29.51 -12.35 -0.59
N ASP A 204 -29.55 -12.03 0.70
CA ASP A 204 -29.80 -10.69 1.22
C ASP A 204 -28.47 -9.98 1.53
N HIS A 205 -28.11 -9.03 0.71
CA HIS A 205 -26.94 -8.18 0.88
C HIS A 205 -27.28 -6.81 1.47
N SER A 206 -28.53 -6.59 1.91
CA SER A 206 -28.99 -5.28 2.38
C SER A 206 -28.42 -4.86 3.73
N THR A 207 -28.00 -5.83 4.57
CA THR A 207 -27.42 -5.54 5.88
C THR A 207 -25.89 -5.63 5.84
N TYR A 208 -25.21 -4.85 6.68
CA TYR A 208 -23.75 -4.97 6.80
C TYR A 208 -23.32 -6.33 7.35
N LYS A 209 -24.14 -6.88 8.26
CA LYS A 209 -23.91 -8.23 8.84
C LYS A 209 -23.95 -9.33 7.78
N SER A 210 -24.91 -9.29 6.86
CA SER A 210 -24.99 -10.28 5.78
C SER A 210 -23.80 -10.19 4.82
N PHE A 211 -23.28 -8.98 4.58
CA PHE A 211 -22.04 -8.78 3.84
C PHE A 211 -20.83 -9.40 4.57
N GLN A 212 -20.69 -9.19 5.89
CA GLN A 212 -19.63 -9.84 6.68
C GLN A 212 -19.75 -11.38 6.66
N ASP A 213 -20.96 -11.90 6.77
CA ASP A 213 -21.22 -13.37 6.78
C ASP A 213 -20.88 -14.01 5.42
N SER A 214 -21.00 -13.25 4.32
CA SER A 214 -20.59 -13.71 3.00
C SER A 214 -19.06 -13.73 2.80
N ARG A 215 -18.30 -13.03 3.65
CA ARG A 215 -16.82 -12.94 3.60
C ARG A 215 -16.24 -13.06 5.02
N PRO A 216 -16.37 -14.24 5.67
CA PRO A 216 -15.98 -14.40 7.07
C PRO A 216 -14.46 -14.26 7.28
N LYS A 217 -14.04 -13.86 8.48
CA LYS A 217 -12.61 -13.75 8.87
C LYS A 217 -11.81 -15.03 8.52
N SER A 218 -12.46 -16.19 8.50
CA SER A 218 -11.80 -17.44 8.14
C SER A 218 -11.23 -17.44 6.72
N TRP A 219 -11.81 -16.70 5.78
CA TRP A 219 -11.26 -16.58 4.43
C TRP A 219 -9.88 -15.93 4.45
N GLU A 220 -9.76 -14.81 5.14
CA GLU A 220 -8.49 -14.10 5.29
C GLU A 220 -7.49 -14.92 6.12
N ASN A 221 -7.91 -15.41 7.28
CA ASN A 221 -7.05 -16.18 8.17
C ASN A 221 -6.48 -17.44 7.50
N ASN A 222 -7.29 -18.17 6.73
CA ASN A 222 -6.83 -19.37 6.02
C ASN A 222 -5.89 -19.03 4.86
N ALA A 223 -6.16 -17.95 4.13
CA ALA A 223 -5.27 -17.47 3.10
C ALA A 223 -3.90 -17.07 3.67
N VAL A 224 -3.89 -16.33 4.77
CA VAL A 224 -2.63 -15.92 5.43
C VAL A 224 -1.85 -17.14 5.94
N LYS A 225 -2.51 -18.16 6.49
CA LYS A 225 -1.85 -19.42 6.88
C LYS A 225 -1.20 -20.13 5.70
N LEU A 226 -1.87 -20.19 4.56
CA LEU A 226 -1.28 -20.72 3.32
C LEU A 226 -0.05 -19.90 2.91
N LEU A 227 -0.15 -18.57 2.93
CA LEU A 227 0.96 -17.67 2.56
C LEU A 227 2.15 -17.80 3.52
N ILE A 228 1.91 -17.97 4.82
CA ILE A 228 2.95 -18.29 5.81
C ILE A 228 3.67 -19.61 5.46
N GLN A 229 2.91 -20.65 5.14
CA GLN A 229 3.48 -21.93 4.73
C GLN A 229 4.35 -21.77 3.47
N LEU A 230 3.85 -21.07 2.46
CA LEU A 230 4.57 -20.84 1.21
C LEU A 230 5.81 -19.95 1.39
N SER A 231 5.75 -18.92 2.23
CA SER A 231 6.91 -18.11 2.57
C SER A 231 8.02 -18.96 3.22
N LYS A 232 7.65 -19.87 4.12
CA LYS A 232 8.59 -20.81 4.75
C LYS A 232 9.19 -21.82 3.77
N GLU A 233 8.40 -22.30 2.82
CA GLU A 233 8.80 -23.32 1.86
C GLU A 233 9.77 -22.77 0.80
N PHE A 234 9.52 -21.55 0.32
CA PHE A 234 10.25 -20.94 -0.80
C PHE A 234 11.22 -19.82 -0.40
N ASP A 235 11.26 -19.44 0.89
CA ASP A 235 12.00 -18.26 1.37
C ASP A 235 11.68 -16.99 0.55
N ALA A 236 10.43 -16.86 0.11
CA ALA A 236 9.97 -15.79 -0.75
C ALA A 236 9.38 -14.63 0.07
N ARG A 237 9.64 -13.39 -0.37
CA ARG A 237 9.07 -12.18 0.24
C ARG A 237 7.59 -12.09 -0.06
N ILE A 238 6.74 -12.41 0.91
CA ILE A 238 5.29 -12.30 0.80
C ILE A 238 4.81 -11.12 1.62
N HIS A 239 4.03 -10.25 0.99
CA HIS A 239 3.38 -9.12 1.62
C HIS A 239 1.87 -9.30 1.62
N ILE A 240 1.27 -9.31 2.81
CA ILE A 240 -0.18 -9.37 2.98
C ILE A 240 -0.70 -7.95 2.95
N VAL A 241 -1.50 -7.62 1.94
CA VAL A 241 -2.07 -6.28 1.79
C VAL A 241 -3.33 -6.13 2.62
N HIS A 242 -3.64 -4.89 3.02
CA HIS A 242 -4.89 -4.46 3.68
C HIS A 242 -5.45 -5.44 4.72
N LEU A 243 -4.60 -5.98 5.60
CA LEU A 243 -5.02 -6.91 6.65
C LEU A 243 -6.15 -6.31 7.49
N SER A 244 -7.27 -7.00 7.51
CA SER A 244 -8.49 -6.61 8.21
C SER A 244 -8.72 -7.42 9.49
N SER A 245 -8.44 -8.74 9.48
CA SER A 245 -8.58 -9.62 10.64
C SER A 245 -7.33 -9.57 11.53
N ALA A 246 -7.49 -9.19 12.79
CA ALA A 246 -6.41 -9.23 13.77
C ALA A 246 -6.13 -10.64 14.31
N ASP A 247 -6.99 -11.61 14.05
CA ASP A 247 -6.88 -12.95 14.64
C ASP A 247 -5.63 -13.71 14.21
N ILE A 248 -5.04 -13.35 13.05
CA ILE A 248 -3.86 -14.02 12.46
C ILE A 248 -2.52 -13.36 12.87
N LEU A 249 -2.53 -12.23 13.59
CA LEU A 249 -1.31 -11.48 13.91
C LEU A 249 -0.28 -12.30 14.69
N ALA A 250 -0.71 -13.21 15.55
CA ALA A 250 0.18 -14.06 16.33
C ALA A 250 1.01 -15.01 15.45
N GLU A 251 0.39 -15.62 14.42
CA GLU A 251 1.07 -16.50 13.47
C GLU A 251 2.04 -15.74 12.57
N ILE A 252 1.67 -14.50 12.16
CA ILE A 252 2.58 -13.60 11.41
C ILE A 252 3.79 -13.26 12.27
N ALA A 253 3.59 -12.87 13.54
CA ALA A 253 4.66 -12.55 14.47
C ALA A 253 5.61 -13.73 14.67
N GLN A 254 5.07 -14.93 14.90
CA GLN A 254 5.89 -16.14 15.04
C GLN A 254 6.71 -16.43 13.77
N THR A 255 6.10 -16.28 12.60
CA THR A 255 6.79 -16.51 11.31
C THR A 255 7.97 -15.56 11.11
N ARG A 256 7.83 -14.28 11.48
CA ARG A 256 8.95 -13.32 11.45
C ARG A 256 10.03 -13.64 12.46
N ASN A 257 9.65 -14.04 13.67
CA ASN A 257 10.60 -14.47 14.72
C ASN A 257 11.40 -15.70 14.29
N ASP A 258 10.79 -16.58 13.48
CA ASP A 258 11.45 -17.72 12.87
C ASP A 258 12.39 -17.32 11.71
N GLY A 259 12.42 -16.03 11.31
CA GLY A 259 13.32 -15.46 10.32
C GLY A 259 12.78 -15.42 8.88
N TYR A 260 11.50 -15.74 8.65
CA TYR A 260 10.93 -15.75 7.30
C TYR A 260 10.45 -14.35 6.84
N PRO A 261 10.59 -14.04 5.53
CA PRO A 261 10.38 -12.70 4.99
C PRO A 261 8.89 -12.43 4.68
N ILE A 262 8.07 -12.39 5.73
CA ILE A 262 6.65 -12.00 5.62
C ILE A 262 6.42 -10.59 6.19
N SER A 263 5.63 -9.78 5.49
CA SER A 263 5.24 -8.44 5.90
C SER A 263 3.74 -8.23 5.72
N VAL A 264 3.20 -7.22 6.40
CA VAL A 264 1.76 -6.95 6.40
C VAL A 264 1.48 -5.46 6.55
N GLU A 265 0.49 -4.97 5.82
CA GLU A 265 -0.08 -3.64 5.96
C GLU A 265 -1.54 -3.71 6.41
N THR A 266 -2.06 -2.61 6.94
CA THR A 266 -3.49 -2.42 7.19
C THR A 266 -3.92 -1.05 6.67
N CYS A 267 -5.22 -0.74 6.73
CA CYS A 267 -5.77 0.48 6.17
C CYS A 267 -6.45 1.37 7.21
N PRO A 268 -6.50 2.70 6.99
CA PRO A 268 -7.13 3.65 7.92
C PRO A 268 -8.58 3.32 8.23
N HIS A 269 -9.34 2.78 7.26
CA HIS A 269 -10.74 2.44 7.47
C HIS A 269 -10.94 1.29 8.46
N TYR A 270 -10.02 0.31 8.54
CA TYR A 270 -10.04 -0.75 9.57
C TYR A 270 -9.62 -0.25 10.95
N LEU A 271 -8.87 0.85 11.02
CA LEU A 271 -8.42 1.46 12.26
C LEU A 271 -9.38 2.53 12.81
N HIS A 272 -10.30 3.00 11.98
CA HIS A 272 -11.25 4.06 12.33
C HIS A 272 -12.66 3.53 12.53
N PHE A 273 -13.20 2.81 11.54
CA PHE A 273 -14.56 2.29 11.57
C PHE A 273 -14.66 0.97 12.33
N SER A 274 -15.86 0.63 12.73
CA SER A 274 -16.21 -0.69 13.30
C SER A 274 -17.63 -1.07 12.89
N SER A 275 -17.83 -2.34 12.64
CA SER A 275 -19.06 -2.86 12.02
C SER A 275 -20.34 -2.52 12.78
N GLU A 276 -20.27 -2.39 14.11
CA GLU A 276 -21.41 -2.06 14.97
C GLU A 276 -21.96 -0.65 14.71
N HIS A 277 -21.18 0.21 14.05
CA HIS A 277 -21.56 1.60 13.75
C HIS A 277 -21.88 1.82 12.28
N ILE A 278 -21.86 0.77 11.45
CA ILE A 278 -22.20 0.85 10.03
C ILE A 278 -23.70 0.58 9.88
N SER A 279 -24.40 1.53 9.27
CA SER A 279 -25.82 1.39 9.00
C SER A 279 -26.09 0.38 7.88
N ASP A 280 -27.16 -0.35 7.99
CA ASP A 280 -27.63 -1.21 6.90
C ASP A 280 -27.92 -0.40 5.65
N GLY A 281 -27.62 -0.97 4.49
CA GLY A 281 -27.76 -0.32 3.19
C GLY A 281 -26.64 0.67 2.84
N ASP A 282 -25.71 0.98 3.75
CA ASP A 282 -24.62 1.92 3.47
C ASP A 282 -23.45 1.22 2.75
N THR A 283 -23.57 1.08 1.45
CA THR A 283 -22.58 0.41 0.60
C THR A 283 -21.23 1.13 0.53
N ARG A 284 -21.11 2.37 1.05
CA ARG A 284 -19.84 3.10 1.12
C ARG A 284 -18.80 2.39 2.00
N PHE A 285 -19.27 1.57 2.96
CA PHE A 285 -18.43 0.80 3.87
C PHE A 285 -18.17 -0.64 3.41
N LYS A 286 -18.76 -1.07 2.29
CA LYS A 286 -18.52 -2.42 1.74
C LYS A 286 -17.19 -2.44 1.00
N CYS A 287 -16.14 -2.82 1.71
CA CYS A 287 -14.79 -3.09 1.17
C CYS A 287 -14.42 -4.56 1.41
N ALA A 288 -13.49 -5.09 0.65
CA ALA A 288 -12.99 -6.45 0.77
C ALA A 288 -11.48 -6.45 1.09
N PRO A 289 -11.09 -7.06 2.22
CA PRO A 289 -11.90 -7.70 3.28
C PRO A 289 -12.84 -6.73 4.03
N PRO A 290 -13.87 -7.26 4.75
CA PRO A 290 -14.82 -6.40 5.49
C PRO A 290 -14.19 -5.66 6.69
N ILE A 291 -14.85 -4.57 7.11
CA ILE A 291 -14.58 -3.91 8.40
C ILE A 291 -15.20 -4.76 9.51
N TRP A 292 -14.44 -5.05 10.56
CA TRP A 292 -14.86 -5.89 11.67
C TRP A 292 -15.30 -5.08 12.90
N GLU A 293 -15.59 -5.78 13.99
CA GLU A 293 -16.02 -5.24 15.28
C GLU A 293 -14.94 -4.39 15.98
N SER A 294 -15.38 -3.58 16.94
CA SER A 294 -14.49 -2.68 17.68
C SER A 294 -13.32 -3.36 18.37
N ASP A 295 -13.52 -4.58 18.91
CA ASP A 295 -12.47 -5.37 19.55
C ASP A 295 -11.36 -5.76 18.55
N ASN A 296 -11.73 -6.10 17.32
CA ASN A 296 -10.77 -6.35 16.24
C ASN A 296 -9.95 -5.10 15.88
N LYS A 297 -10.61 -3.93 15.81
CA LYS A 297 -9.95 -2.65 15.55
C LYS A 297 -8.89 -2.34 16.62
N GLU A 298 -9.20 -2.51 17.90
CA GLU A 298 -8.25 -2.29 18.99
C GLU A 298 -7.04 -3.24 18.91
N LYS A 299 -7.27 -4.50 18.47
CA LYS A 299 -6.18 -5.45 18.24
C LYS A 299 -5.30 -5.06 17.04
N LEU A 300 -5.86 -4.47 15.97
CA LEU A 300 -5.07 -3.95 14.85
C LEU A 300 -4.20 -2.76 15.31
N TRP A 301 -4.74 -1.82 16.10
CA TRP A 301 -3.95 -0.74 16.71
C TRP A 301 -2.81 -1.28 17.56
N SER A 302 -3.09 -2.27 18.41
CA SER A 302 -2.06 -2.95 19.20
C SER A 302 -1.01 -3.63 18.31
N GLY A 303 -1.43 -4.20 17.17
CA GLY A 303 -0.54 -4.78 16.18
C GLY A 303 0.43 -3.75 15.58
N LEU A 304 -0.04 -2.53 15.30
CA LEU A 304 0.80 -1.41 14.85
C LEU A 304 1.78 -0.96 15.93
N GLU A 305 1.29 -0.71 17.15
CA GLU A 305 2.12 -0.27 18.28
C GLU A 305 3.25 -1.24 18.62
N ASN A 306 2.99 -2.54 18.47
CA ASN A 306 3.96 -3.59 18.74
C ASN A 306 4.82 -3.97 17.51
N GLY A 307 4.66 -3.28 16.37
CA GLY A 307 5.40 -3.54 15.14
C GLY A 307 5.03 -4.86 14.44
N LEU A 308 3.89 -5.47 14.79
CA LEU A 308 3.37 -6.66 14.11
C LEU A 308 2.80 -6.30 12.73
N ILE A 309 2.18 -5.15 12.61
CA ILE A 309 1.80 -4.55 11.33
C ILE A 309 2.91 -3.57 10.94
N ASN A 310 3.42 -3.66 9.72
CA ASN A 310 4.60 -2.92 9.29
C ASN A 310 4.31 -1.45 9.02
N PHE A 311 3.17 -1.14 8.39
CA PHE A 311 2.76 0.20 8.01
C PHE A 311 1.28 0.26 7.65
N ILE A 312 0.82 1.47 7.38
CA ILE A 312 -0.56 1.77 6.95
C ILE A 312 -0.51 2.26 5.51
N THR A 313 -1.43 1.77 4.68
CA THR A 313 -1.66 2.21 3.30
C THR A 313 -3.12 2.60 3.13
N SER A 314 -3.44 3.42 2.13
CA SER A 314 -4.83 3.87 1.96
C SER A 314 -5.75 2.83 1.33
N ASP A 315 -5.23 2.00 0.45
CA ASP A 315 -6.02 1.20 -0.50
C ASP A 315 -7.04 2.09 -1.24
N HIS A 316 -6.58 3.31 -1.60
CA HIS A 316 -7.41 4.25 -2.35
C HIS A 316 -7.83 3.64 -3.66
N SER A 317 -9.12 3.32 -3.76
CA SER A 317 -9.71 2.62 -4.92
C SER A 317 -11.02 3.29 -5.32
N PRO A 318 -10.95 4.45 -5.98
CA PRO A 318 -12.12 5.25 -6.30
C PRO A 318 -12.95 4.64 -7.41
N CYS A 319 -14.24 4.90 -7.34
CA CYS A 319 -15.21 4.64 -8.40
C CYS A 319 -16.25 5.76 -8.42
N THR A 320 -17.08 5.82 -9.47
CA THR A 320 -18.15 6.80 -9.53
C THR A 320 -19.23 6.51 -8.47
N ALA A 321 -19.94 7.55 -8.05
CA ALA A 321 -20.96 7.44 -6.99
C ALA A 321 -22.09 6.46 -7.36
N GLU A 322 -22.43 6.38 -8.63
CA GLU A 322 -23.49 5.51 -9.17
C GLU A 322 -23.17 4.03 -8.94
N LEU A 323 -21.88 3.65 -8.98
CA LEU A 323 -21.45 2.27 -8.75
C LEU A 323 -21.60 1.82 -7.29
N LYS A 324 -21.83 2.76 -6.35
CA LYS A 324 -22.08 2.41 -4.94
C LYS A 324 -23.48 1.88 -4.68
N ASN A 325 -24.43 2.06 -5.60
CA ASN A 325 -25.78 1.48 -5.54
C ASN A 325 -26.48 1.68 -4.16
N LEU A 326 -26.39 2.89 -3.60
CA LEU A 326 -26.92 3.22 -2.26
C LEU A 326 -28.43 2.96 -2.12
N GLU A 327 -29.18 2.96 -3.23
CA GLU A 327 -30.63 2.75 -3.23
C GLU A 327 -31.05 1.29 -2.98
N VAL A 328 -30.14 0.34 -3.23
CA VAL A 328 -30.44 -1.09 -3.14
C VAL A 328 -29.62 -1.81 -2.04
N GLY A 329 -28.71 -1.09 -1.41
CA GLY A 329 -27.86 -1.67 -0.37
C GLY A 329 -26.86 -2.68 -0.88
#